data_5db7c10a78c0087b28454c59d6f9a038
#
_entry.id   5db7c10a78c0087b28454c59d6f9a038
#
_cell.length_a   1.000
_cell.length_b   1.000
_cell.length_c   1.000
_cell.angle_alpha   90.00
_cell.angle_beta   90.00
_cell.angle_gamma   90.00
#
_symmetry.space_group_name_H-M   'P 1'
#
loop_
_entity.id
_entity.type
_entity.pdbx_description
1 polymer ?
#
loop_
_entity_poly.entity_id
_entity_poly.type
_entity_poly.pdbx_seq_one_letter_code
_entity_poly.pdbx_strand_id
1 'polypeptide(L)'
;MINKPYLLFLGDAPDQLAAKVGQGIKDWRPDISLGQIRLPGCKADLGLRDYTLEEAKNAGVKTLIVGVANRGGTFSSTWKETLCQALNLKFDIASGLHNLLSDEKEFKELASLNQCNLFDVRVTSTNFPIANGKKRSGKRCLTIGTDCSVGKMYSTLAIEREMLSREIKATFRATGQTGILISG
;
A
#
# COMPACT_ATOMS: atom_id res chain seq x y z
N MET A 1 11.22 -6.22 -2.23
CA MET A 1 10.59 -6.12 -0.89
C MET A 1 10.61 -4.66 -0.49
N ILE A 2 9.49 -4.13 0.04
CA ILE A 2 9.37 -2.71 0.44
C ILE A 2 10.06 -2.53 1.80
N ASN A 3 10.91 -1.50 1.91
CA ASN A 3 11.70 -1.23 3.11
C ASN A 3 10.84 -0.69 4.26
N LYS A 4 10.99 -1.24 5.45
CA LYS A 4 10.23 -0.90 6.68
C LYS A 4 11.05 0.01 7.59
N PRO A 5 10.43 0.78 8.51
CA PRO A 5 8.99 0.97 8.74
C PRO A 5 8.34 1.96 7.78
N TYR A 6 6.99 2.02 7.81
CA TYR A 6 6.17 2.81 6.90
C TYR A 6 5.57 4.06 7.52
N LEU A 7 5.47 5.13 6.73
CA LEU A 7 4.59 6.26 6.93
C LEU A 7 3.40 6.13 5.95
N LEU A 8 2.17 6.17 6.46
CA LEU A 8 0.98 6.02 5.66
C LEU A 8 0.47 7.40 5.21
N PHE A 9 0.58 7.69 3.91
CA PHE A 9 0.13 8.94 3.31
C PHE A 9 -1.37 8.86 2.99
N LEU A 10 -2.16 9.73 3.60
CA LEU A 10 -3.61 9.81 3.43
C LEU A 10 -4.04 10.96 2.53
N GLY A 11 -3.09 11.83 2.13
CA GLY A 11 -3.42 12.99 1.31
C GLY A 11 -4.53 13.84 1.94
N ASP A 12 -5.45 14.30 1.12
CA ASP A 12 -6.66 15.02 1.46
C ASP A 12 -7.91 14.12 1.42
N ALA A 13 -7.77 12.84 1.84
CA ALA A 13 -8.83 11.85 1.79
C ALA A 13 -10.17 12.42 2.31
N PRO A 14 -11.24 12.40 1.50
CA PRO A 14 -12.53 13.02 1.86
C PRO A 14 -13.30 12.24 2.92
N ASP A 15 -12.95 10.99 3.14
CA ASP A 15 -13.59 10.10 4.11
C ASP A 15 -12.66 8.90 4.44
N GLN A 16 -13.08 8.11 5.42
CA GLN A 16 -12.34 6.93 5.88
C GLN A 16 -12.26 5.83 4.79
N LEU A 17 -13.26 5.72 3.92
CA LEU A 17 -13.27 4.70 2.87
C LEU A 17 -12.19 4.98 1.82
N ALA A 18 -11.89 6.25 1.54
CA ALA A 18 -10.80 6.62 0.65
C ALA A 18 -9.44 6.16 1.21
N ALA A 19 -9.27 6.12 2.53
CA ALA A 19 -8.05 5.68 3.22
C ALA A 19 -8.00 4.17 3.48
N LYS A 20 -8.85 3.36 2.85
CA LYS A 20 -8.95 1.90 3.08
C LYS A 20 -7.64 1.13 2.86
N VAL A 21 -6.75 1.62 2.03
CA VAL A 21 -5.43 1.00 1.81
C VAL A 21 -4.56 1.18 3.06
N GLY A 22 -4.44 2.41 3.55
CA GLY A 22 -3.72 2.72 4.79
C GLY A 22 -4.33 2.01 5.99
N GLN A 23 -5.67 2.02 6.11
CA GLN A 23 -6.38 1.29 7.16
C GLN A 23 -6.04 -0.20 7.16
N GLY A 24 -6.04 -0.82 5.99
CA GLY A 24 -5.71 -2.24 5.87
C GLY A 24 -4.28 -2.56 6.29
N ILE A 25 -3.32 -1.72 5.90
CA ILE A 25 -1.93 -1.91 6.30
C ILE A 25 -1.80 -1.77 7.82
N LYS A 26 -2.36 -0.73 8.41
CA LYS A 26 -2.35 -0.50 9.87
C LYS A 26 -2.98 -1.65 10.64
N ASP A 27 -4.13 -2.18 10.19
CA ASP A 27 -4.86 -3.23 10.91
C ASP A 27 -4.17 -4.60 10.83
N TRP A 28 -3.50 -4.90 9.74
CA TRP A 28 -2.85 -6.20 9.52
C TRP A 28 -1.33 -6.17 9.72
N ARG A 29 -0.73 -5.01 9.71
CA ARG A 29 0.71 -4.83 9.90
C ARG A 29 1.01 -3.62 10.81
N PRO A 30 0.43 -3.62 12.02
CA PRO A 30 0.67 -2.54 12.99
C PRO A 30 2.15 -2.43 13.38
N ASP A 31 2.88 -3.54 13.36
CA ASP A 31 4.30 -3.66 13.70
C ASP A 31 5.22 -2.81 12.80
N ILE A 32 4.79 -2.48 11.60
CA ILE A 32 5.58 -1.70 10.62
C ILE A 32 4.93 -0.37 10.23
N SER A 33 3.74 -0.07 10.73
CA SER A 33 2.99 1.16 10.48
C SER A 33 3.32 2.19 11.54
N LEU A 34 4.38 3.00 11.32
CA LEU A 34 4.91 3.90 12.35
C LEU A 34 3.99 5.11 12.59
N GLY A 35 3.36 5.63 11.54
CA GLY A 35 2.51 6.79 11.62
C GLY A 35 1.77 7.08 10.32
N GLN A 36 1.08 8.21 10.32
CA GLN A 36 0.35 8.71 9.17
C GLN A 36 0.79 10.14 8.85
N ILE A 37 0.56 10.57 7.61
CA ILE A 37 0.67 11.97 7.19
C ILE A 37 -0.61 12.36 6.46
N ARG A 38 -1.20 13.46 6.89
CA ARG A 38 -2.46 13.99 6.38
C ARG A 38 -2.25 15.41 5.83
N LEU A 39 -2.82 15.68 4.67
CA LEU A 39 -2.83 17.03 4.12
C LEU A 39 -4.02 17.84 4.64
N PRO A 40 -4.00 19.16 4.51
CA PRO A 40 -5.15 20.00 4.85
C PRO A 40 -6.42 19.51 4.14
N GLY A 41 -7.52 19.40 4.89
CA GLY A 41 -8.80 18.89 4.37
C GLY A 41 -8.98 17.39 4.49
N CYS A 42 -7.97 16.62 4.88
CA CYS A 42 -8.10 15.19 5.12
C CYS A 42 -9.09 14.90 6.26
N LYS A 43 -10.10 14.09 5.96
CA LYS A 43 -11.11 13.65 6.95
C LYS A 43 -10.89 12.22 7.43
N ALA A 44 -9.96 11.49 6.81
CA ALA A 44 -9.58 10.16 7.26
C ALA A 44 -8.59 10.24 8.42
N ASP A 45 -8.67 9.27 9.32
CA ASP A 45 -7.74 9.10 10.43
C ASP A 45 -7.57 7.60 10.74
N LEU A 46 -6.34 7.14 10.75
CA LEU A 46 -6.03 5.74 11.08
C LEU A 46 -5.82 5.54 12.58
N GLY A 47 -5.89 6.60 13.39
CA GLY A 47 -5.54 6.55 14.81
C GLY A 47 -4.05 6.31 15.06
N LEU A 48 -3.21 6.63 14.08
CA LEU A 48 -1.76 6.64 14.22
C LEU A 48 -1.28 8.06 14.52
N ARG A 49 -0.04 8.19 15.03
CA ARG A 49 0.57 9.50 15.19
C ARG A 49 0.70 10.20 13.83
N ASP A 50 0.27 11.45 13.76
CA ASP A 50 0.59 12.33 12.63
C ASP A 50 2.05 12.76 12.68
N TYR A 51 2.73 12.68 11.54
CA TYR A 51 4.12 13.09 11.37
C TYR A 51 4.23 14.14 10.26
N THR A 52 5.16 15.09 10.44
CA THR A 52 5.78 15.75 9.30
C THR A 52 6.76 14.79 8.62
N LEU A 53 7.19 15.10 7.41
CA LEU A 53 8.18 14.26 6.72
C LEU A 53 9.51 14.23 7.46
N GLU A 54 9.94 15.37 8.04
CA GLU A 54 11.17 15.48 8.82
C GLU A 54 11.11 14.66 10.11
N GLU A 55 10.00 14.75 10.85
CA GLU A 55 9.79 13.94 12.05
C GLU A 55 9.80 12.45 11.72
N ALA A 56 9.13 12.04 10.62
CA ALA A 56 9.10 10.66 10.17
C ALA A 56 10.51 10.16 9.79
N LYS A 57 11.32 11.02 9.14
CA LYS A 57 12.70 10.71 8.81
C LYS A 57 13.53 10.47 10.07
N ASN A 58 13.41 11.36 11.05
CA ASN A 58 14.11 11.25 12.33
C ASN A 58 13.64 10.03 13.14
N ALA A 59 12.39 9.63 12.99
CA ALA A 59 11.84 8.40 13.59
C ALA A 59 12.25 7.11 12.85
N GLY A 60 13.02 7.22 11.77
CA GLY A 60 13.60 6.08 11.05
C GLY A 60 12.70 5.46 9.99
N VAL A 61 11.61 6.12 9.59
CA VAL A 61 10.77 5.69 8.45
C VAL A 61 11.63 5.48 7.21
N LYS A 62 11.35 4.42 6.46
CA LYS A 62 12.05 4.09 5.20
C LYS A 62 11.18 4.33 3.98
N THR A 63 9.90 3.98 4.06
CA THR A 63 8.99 4.08 2.91
C THR A 63 7.74 4.85 3.27
N LEU A 64 7.37 5.79 2.40
CA LEU A 64 6.06 6.42 2.39
C LEU A 64 5.13 5.60 1.51
N ILE A 65 4.05 5.10 2.09
CA ILE A 65 3.03 4.31 1.37
C ILE A 65 1.85 5.21 1.03
N VAL A 66 1.46 5.27 -0.24
CA VAL A 66 0.22 5.93 -0.65
C VAL A 66 -0.96 5.09 -0.16
N GLY A 67 -1.48 5.46 1.02
CA GLY A 67 -2.51 4.74 1.77
C GLY A 67 -3.94 5.07 1.35
N VAL A 68 -4.09 5.91 0.35
CA VAL A 68 -5.37 6.41 -0.15
C VAL A 68 -5.66 5.84 -1.53
N ALA A 69 -6.95 5.67 -1.84
CA ALA A 69 -7.45 5.27 -3.15
C ALA A 69 -8.53 6.27 -3.58
N ASN A 70 -8.14 7.25 -4.39
CA ASN A 70 -9.06 8.25 -4.93
C ASN A 70 -9.75 7.76 -6.22
N ARG A 71 -10.84 8.45 -6.60
CA ARG A 71 -11.49 8.22 -7.90
C ARG A 71 -10.52 8.63 -9.02
N GLY A 72 -10.36 7.77 -10.01
CA GLY A 72 -9.42 7.98 -11.12
C GLY A 72 -7.98 7.51 -10.84
N GLY A 73 -7.60 7.30 -9.59
CA GLY A 73 -6.28 6.77 -9.23
C GLY A 73 -5.11 7.67 -9.62
N THR A 74 -5.31 9.02 -9.59
CA THR A 74 -4.34 10.02 -10.04
C THR A 74 -3.70 10.76 -8.87
N PHE A 75 -2.53 11.36 -9.09
CA PHE A 75 -1.86 12.23 -8.13
C PHE A 75 -2.29 13.68 -8.35
N SER A 76 -2.87 14.34 -7.33
CA SER A 76 -3.09 15.79 -7.35
C SER A 76 -1.76 16.56 -7.26
N SER A 77 -1.77 17.85 -7.59
CA SER A 77 -0.57 18.69 -7.46
C SER A 77 -0.02 18.72 -6.05
N THR A 78 -0.88 18.86 -5.04
CA THR A 78 -0.49 18.86 -3.63
C THR A 78 0.10 17.51 -3.18
N TRP A 79 -0.41 16.40 -3.73
CA TRP A 79 0.18 15.09 -3.46
C TRP A 79 1.56 14.99 -4.09
N LYS A 80 1.72 15.44 -5.34
CA LYS A 80 3.02 15.42 -6.04
C LYS A 80 4.06 16.21 -5.27
N GLU A 81 3.73 17.41 -4.80
CA GLU A 81 4.63 18.22 -3.98
C GLU A 81 5.11 17.46 -2.72
N THR A 82 4.18 16.83 -1.99
CA THR A 82 4.54 16.07 -0.79
C THR A 82 5.39 14.84 -1.11
N LEU A 83 5.07 14.12 -2.21
CA LEU A 83 5.85 12.96 -2.64
C LEU A 83 7.25 13.37 -3.11
N CYS A 84 7.41 14.49 -3.80
CA CYS A 84 8.72 15.05 -4.16
C CYS A 84 9.53 15.42 -2.92
N GLN A 85 8.92 16.05 -1.93
CA GLN A 85 9.58 16.35 -0.65
C GLN A 85 10.04 15.06 0.06
N ALA A 86 9.22 14.01 0.05
CA ALA A 86 9.58 12.71 0.61
C ALA A 86 10.79 12.11 -0.10
N LEU A 87 10.83 12.15 -1.45
CA LEU A 87 12.00 11.69 -2.22
C LEU A 87 13.26 12.49 -1.88
N ASN A 88 13.15 13.81 -1.72
CA ASN A 88 14.27 14.66 -1.31
C ASN A 88 14.80 14.32 0.09
N LEU A 89 13.93 13.86 0.98
CA LEU A 89 14.30 13.34 2.29
C LEU A 89 14.73 11.86 2.26
N LYS A 90 14.91 11.29 1.07
CA LYS A 90 15.35 9.91 0.86
C LYS A 90 14.40 8.85 1.42
N PHE A 91 13.10 9.06 1.25
CA PHE A 91 12.12 8.01 1.43
C PHE A 91 11.96 7.21 0.12
N ASP A 92 11.83 5.91 0.23
CA ASP A 92 11.20 5.13 -0.82
C ASP A 92 9.70 5.47 -0.88
N ILE A 93 9.08 5.33 -2.05
CA ILE A 93 7.63 5.51 -2.19
C ILE A 93 7.01 4.25 -2.77
N ALA A 94 5.89 3.81 -2.19
CA ALA A 94 5.10 2.71 -2.72
C ALA A 94 3.65 3.16 -2.98
N SER A 95 3.13 2.81 -4.15
CA SER A 95 1.77 3.14 -4.58
C SER A 95 1.10 1.96 -5.28
N GLY A 96 -0.19 1.83 -5.05
CA GLY A 96 -1.05 0.92 -5.81
C GLY A 96 -2.11 1.65 -6.63
N LEU A 97 -1.95 2.95 -6.89
CA LEU A 97 -2.83 3.72 -7.77
C LEU A 97 -2.72 3.25 -9.22
N HIS A 98 -3.66 3.68 -10.07
CA HIS A 98 -3.61 3.37 -11.50
C HIS A 98 -2.54 4.18 -12.24
N ASN A 99 -2.37 5.45 -11.86
CA ASN A 99 -1.21 6.22 -12.30
C ASN A 99 0.02 5.69 -11.59
N LEU A 100 1.03 5.35 -12.37
CA LEU A 100 2.27 4.83 -11.83
C LEU A 100 3.18 5.95 -11.34
N LEU A 101 3.86 5.72 -10.24
CA LEU A 101 4.94 6.58 -9.78
C LEU A 101 6.03 6.68 -10.86
N SER A 102 6.30 5.56 -11.51
CA SER A 102 7.29 5.45 -12.57
C SER A 102 6.89 6.14 -13.89
N ASP A 103 5.67 6.63 -14.06
CA ASP A 103 5.28 7.43 -15.23
C ASP A 103 5.52 8.93 -15.02
N GLU A 104 5.63 9.36 -13.76
CA GLU A 104 5.92 10.75 -13.42
C GLU A 104 7.42 11.05 -13.57
N LYS A 105 7.77 11.91 -14.52
CA LYS A 105 9.17 12.23 -14.83
C LYS A 105 9.91 12.77 -13.61
N GLU A 106 9.28 13.70 -12.89
CA GLU A 106 9.87 14.33 -11.70
C GLU A 106 10.18 13.31 -10.59
N PHE A 107 9.28 12.34 -10.35
CA PHE A 107 9.54 11.28 -9.37
C PHE A 107 10.72 10.40 -9.77
N LYS A 108 10.83 10.05 -11.06
CA LYS A 108 11.99 9.28 -11.55
C LYS A 108 13.31 10.00 -11.34
N GLU A 109 13.35 11.29 -11.70
CA GLU A 109 14.54 12.11 -11.57
C GLU A 109 14.97 12.24 -10.11
N LEU A 110 14.04 12.57 -9.21
CA LEU A 110 14.30 12.71 -7.77
C LEU A 110 14.68 11.35 -7.13
N ALA A 111 13.99 10.28 -7.49
CA ALA A 111 14.32 8.95 -6.98
C ALA A 111 15.72 8.52 -7.38
N SER A 112 16.10 8.75 -8.65
CA SER A 112 17.45 8.45 -9.14
C SER A 112 18.50 9.29 -8.43
N LEU A 113 18.29 10.60 -8.31
CA LEU A 113 19.21 11.53 -7.65
C LEU A 113 19.43 11.16 -6.17
N ASN A 114 18.39 10.79 -5.46
CA ASN A 114 18.42 10.51 -4.02
C ASN A 114 18.60 9.01 -3.69
N GLN A 115 18.75 8.16 -4.70
CA GLN A 115 18.89 6.70 -4.57
C GLN A 115 17.70 6.06 -3.84
N CYS A 116 16.47 6.53 -4.16
CA CYS A 116 15.22 6.01 -3.64
C CYS A 116 14.58 5.03 -4.61
N ASN A 117 13.74 4.13 -4.09
CA ASN A 117 12.96 3.21 -4.88
C ASN A 117 11.52 3.71 -5.06
N LEU A 118 10.98 3.53 -6.28
CA LEU A 118 9.57 3.70 -6.59
C LEU A 118 8.94 2.32 -6.77
N PHE A 119 7.99 1.97 -5.89
CA PHE A 119 7.30 0.68 -5.92
C PHE A 119 5.88 0.85 -6.45
N ASP A 120 5.70 0.58 -7.74
CA ASP A 120 4.37 0.49 -8.38
C ASP A 120 3.84 -0.94 -8.20
N VAL A 121 3.16 -1.20 -7.07
CA VAL A 121 2.80 -2.56 -6.66
C VAL A 121 1.79 -3.27 -7.58
N ARG A 122 1.20 -2.57 -8.53
CA ARG A 122 0.33 -3.17 -9.54
C ARG A 122 1.09 -3.70 -10.75
N VAL A 123 2.30 -3.24 -10.94
CA VAL A 123 3.14 -3.62 -12.09
C VAL A 123 3.92 -4.87 -11.75
N THR A 124 3.96 -5.81 -12.67
CA THR A 124 4.81 -6.99 -12.59
C THR A 124 5.67 -7.10 -13.85
N SER A 125 6.91 -7.45 -13.67
CA SER A 125 7.80 -7.79 -14.79
C SER A 125 7.52 -9.18 -15.37
N THR A 126 6.72 -9.98 -14.67
CA THR A 126 6.39 -11.35 -15.08
C THR A 126 5.13 -11.36 -15.92
N ASN A 127 5.22 -11.88 -17.13
CA ASN A 127 4.05 -12.14 -17.96
C ASN A 127 3.42 -13.48 -17.53
N PHE A 128 2.32 -13.40 -16.80
CA PHE A 128 1.60 -14.59 -16.35
C PHE A 128 0.69 -15.13 -17.47
N PRO A 129 0.75 -16.43 -17.77
CA PRO A 129 -0.16 -17.02 -18.75
C PRO A 129 -1.60 -17.02 -18.23
N ILE A 130 -2.54 -16.86 -19.14
CA ILE A 130 -3.97 -17.00 -18.83
C ILE A 130 -4.23 -18.41 -18.31
N ALA A 131 -5.12 -18.53 -17.33
CA ALA A 131 -5.50 -19.83 -16.78
C ALA A 131 -6.06 -20.75 -17.87
N ASN A 132 -5.56 -21.98 -17.92
CA ASN A 132 -5.91 -22.98 -18.94
C ASN A 132 -6.85 -24.09 -18.43
N GLY A 133 -7.44 -23.92 -17.24
CA GLY A 133 -8.35 -24.88 -16.61
C GLY A 133 -7.69 -26.15 -16.06
N LYS A 134 -6.39 -26.34 -16.23
CA LYS A 134 -5.71 -27.56 -15.74
C LYS A 134 -5.67 -27.57 -14.22
N LYS A 135 -6.02 -28.71 -13.64
CA LYS A 135 -5.93 -28.94 -12.19
C LYS A 135 -4.47 -28.83 -11.74
N ARG A 136 -4.23 -28.05 -10.69
CA ARG A 136 -2.92 -27.91 -10.05
C ARG A 136 -2.89 -28.66 -8.73
N SER A 137 -1.71 -29.07 -8.29
CA SER A 137 -1.50 -29.65 -6.97
C SER A 137 -1.77 -28.62 -5.85
N GLY A 138 -2.10 -29.09 -4.65
CA GLY A 138 -2.37 -28.27 -3.47
C GLY A 138 -3.82 -27.76 -3.40
N LYS A 139 -4.25 -27.46 -2.18
CA LYS A 139 -5.57 -26.90 -1.88
C LYS A 139 -5.56 -25.39 -2.11
N ARG A 140 -6.66 -24.83 -2.62
CA ARG A 140 -6.85 -23.41 -2.85
C ARG A 140 -8.23 -22.99 -2.36
N CYS A 141 -8.28 -21.88 -1.65
CA CYS A 141 -9.50 -21.21 -1.25
C CYS A 141 -9.53 -19.85 -1.93
N LEU A 142 -10.60 -19.53 -2.63
CA LEU A 142 -10.83 -18.22 -3.24
C LEU A 142 -12.06 -17.59 -2.59
N THR A 143 -11.90 -16.45 -1.97
CA THR A 143 -13.04 -15.66 -1.51
C THR A 143 -13.66 -14.90 -2.68
N ILE A 144 -14.94 -15.10 -2.87
CA ILE A 144 -15.74 -14.41 -3.89
C ILE A 144 -16.76 -13.50 -3.20
N GLY A 145 -17.28 -12.53 -3.92
CA GLY A 145 -18.31 -11.62 -3.43
C GLY A 145 -18.96 -10.89 -4.57
N THR A 146 -20.15 -10.37 -4.31
CA THR A 146 -21.05 -9.76 -5.30
C THR A 146 -20.58 -8.38 -5.78
N ASP A 147 -19.66 -7.72 -5.04
CA ASP A 147 -19.20 -6.39 -5.38
C ASP A 147 -17.77 -6.11 -4.88
N CYS A 148 -17.24 -4.93 -5.24
CA CYS A 148 -15.99 -4.41 -4.69
C CYS A 148 -16.17 -3.98 -3.23
N SER A 149 -15.06 -4.01 -2.47
CA SER A 149 -15.03 -3.52 -1.07
C SER A 149 -16.00 -4.20 -0.07
N VAL A 150 -16.50 -5.40 -0.39
CA VAL A 150 -17.36 -6.21 0.48
C VAL A 150 -16.60 -7.11 1.48
N GLY A 151 -15.28 -6.91 1.63
CA GLY A 151 -14.47 -7.59 2.65
C GLY A 151 -13.77 -8.86 2.21
N LYS A 152 -13.79 -9.25 0.93
CA LYS A 152 -13.16 -10.50 0.44
C LYS A 152 -11.71 -10.69 0.89
N MET A 153 -10.89 -9.65 0.77
CA MET A 153 -9.48 -9.70 1.15
C MET A 153 -9.32 -9.91 2.66
N TYR A 154 -10.05 -9.15 3.46
CA TYR A 154 -9.99 -9.29 4.92
C TYR A 154 -10.46 -10.64 5.41
N SER A 155 -11.51 -11.20 4.79
CA SER A 155 -11.96 -12.58 5.09
C SER A 155 -10.86 -13.59 4.81
N THR A 156 -10.14 -13.44 3.68
CA THR A 156 -9.03 -14.34 3.34
C THR A 156 -7.87 -14.21 4.32
N LEU A 157 -7.51 -13.00 4.71
CA LEU A 157 -6.46 -12.74 5.72
C LEU A 157 -6.85 -13.29 7.10
N ALA A 158 -8.13 -13.16 7.49
CA ALA A 158 -8.62 -13.73 8.74
C ALA A 158 -8.57 -15.27 8.72
N ILE A 159 -8.93 -15.90 7.60
CA ILE A 159 -8.84 -17.35 7.41
C ILE A 159 -7.37 -17.80 7.50
N GLU A 160 -6.46 -17.12 6.83
CA GLU A 160 -5.03 -17.45 6.92
C GLU A 160 -4.54 -17.37 8.37
N ARG A 161 -4.84 -16.26 9.06
CA ARG A 161 -4.44 -16.08 10.47
C ARG A 161 -4.97 -17.18 11.36
N GLU A 162 -6.23 -17.57 11.20
CA GLU A 162 -6.84 -18.66 11.98
C GLU A 162 -6.24 -20.02 11.64
N MET A 163 -5.94 -20.28 10.36
CA MET A 163 -5.25 -21.52 9.97
C MET A 163 -3.85 -21.61 10.58
N LEU A 164 -3.09 -20.52 10.55
CA LEU A 164 -1.75 -20.47 11.13
C LEU A 164 -1.80 -20.66 12.66
N SER A 165 -2.79 -20.10 13.36
CA SER A 165 -2.97 -20.28 14.80
C SER A 165 -3.27 -21.72 15.19
N ARG A 166 -3.82 -22.51 14.26
CA ARG A 166 -4.06 -23.95 14.39
C ARG A 166 -2.94 -24.82 13.81
N GLU A 167 -1.77 -24.24 13.55
CA GLU A 167 -0.61 -24.94 12.97
C GLU A 167 -0.86 -25.50 11.56
N ILE A 168 -1.92 -25.04 10.88
CA ILE A 168 -2.23 -25.43 9.50
C ILE A 168 -1.42 -24.53 8.57
N LYS A 169 -0.60 -25.13 7.70
CA LYS A 169 0.18 -24.39 6.70
C LYS A 169 -0.74 -23.71 5.71
N ALA A 170 -0.78 -22.39 5.74
CA ALA A 170 -1.53 -21.54 4.83
C ALA A 170 -0.66 -20.39 4.35
N THR A 171 -0.97 -19.85 3.18
CA THR A 171 -0.30 -18.67 2.64
C THR A 171 -1.31 -17.82 1.88
N PHE A 172 -1.49 -16.58 2.33
CA PHE A 172 -2.27 -15.59 1.62
C PHE A 172 -1.57 -15.20 0.31
N ARG A 173 -2.36 -15.07 -0.75
CA ARG A 173 -1.90 -14.55 -2.05
C ARG A 173 -2.79 -13.39 -2.46
N ALA A 174 -2.22 -12.21 -2.50
CA ALA A 174 -2.92 -11.00 -2.88
C ALA A 174 -3.23 -10.96 -4.38
N THR A 175 -4.38 -10.42 -4.72
CA THR A 175 -4.82 -10.14 -6.11
C THR A 175 -5.08 -8.67 -6.35
N GLY A 176 -4.85 -7.81 -5.37
CA GLY A 176 -5.06 -6.36 -5.44
C GLY A 176 -4.10 -5.57 -4.56
N GLN A 177 -4.01 -4.26 -4.82
CA GLN A 177 -3.00 -3.37 -4.23
C GLN A 177 -2.90 -3.44 -2.70
N THR A 178 -4.04 -3.40 -2.00
CA THR A 178 -4.03 -3.40 -0.53
C THR A 178 -3.45 -4.70 0.02
N GLY A 179 -3.85 -5.84 -0.54
CA GLY A 179 -3.31 -7.13 -0.14
C GLY A 179 -1.83 -7.28 -0.47
N ILE A 180 -1.36 -6.72 -1.60
CA ILE A 180 0.07 -6.74 -1.96
C ILE A 180 0.86 -5.92 -0.95
N LEU A 181 0.40 -4.72 -0.60
CA LEU A 181 1.06 -3.85 0.38
C LEU A 181 1.06 -4.45 1.81
N ILE A 182 0.02 -5.20 2.18
CA ILE A 182 -0.04 -5.94 3.45
C ILE A 182 0.96 -7.11 3.45
N SER A 183 1.08 -7.82 2.33
CA SER A 183 2.00 -8.96 2.21
C SER A 183 3.48 -8.56 2.25
N GLY A 184 3.81 -7.36 1.76
CA GLY A 184 5.17 -6.79 1.71
C GLY A 184 5.89 -7.14 0.43
#